data_866a8a94b2317f43386138684f3e7091
#
_entry.id   866a8a94b2317f43386138684f3e7091
#
_cell.length_a   1.000
_cell.length_b   1.000
_cell.length_c   1.000
_cell.angle_alpha   90.00
_cell.angle_beta   90.00
_cell.angle_gamma   90.00
#
_symmetry.space_group_name_H-M   'P 1'
#
loop_
_entity.id
_entity.type
_entity.pdbx_description
1 polymer ?
#
loop_
_entity_poly.entity_id
_entity_poly.type
_entity_poly.pdbx_seq_one_letter_code
_entity_poly.pdbx_strand_id
1 'polypeptide(L)'
;LAVGVPFQPVSPMINSLLTSVFGSRNERLLRQLNRIVAKINALEPQLQPLSDEQLQAKTAEFKQRLEKGETLDQILPEAFAVCREASRRVLGMRHYDVQLIGGMVLHQGTIAEMKTGEGKTLVATLPLYLNSLTGRGSHLVTPNDYLSKYGVQWMGPVYHALGVNVAVIQSAAANPELGSFIYDPTFPNADDRYRHLRPVSRRDAYHADITYGTNNEFGFDYLRDNMVTDLADCVQRELHFAIVDEVDNILIDEARTPLIISGQAQESSDLYSRFAQVVRRLSPERDYKVDEKDRLATLTEDGIAKIEQAIGLSAGQSLYDPENFEKTPYLDNALRAHALYHLDRDYIVKDGEVIIVDEFTGRLMHGRRFSEGLHQAIEAKEGVRVQRESLTLATITFQNYFRMYEKLAGMTGTAKTEEEEFGKIYNLEVTSIPTHKAVVRA
;
A
#
# COMPACT_ATOMS: atom_id res chain seq x y z
N LEU A 1 1.48 -44.79 4.87
CA LEU A 1 0.07 -44.81 4.38
C LEU A 1 -0.84 -44.50 5.57
N ALA A 2 -1.12 -43.22 5.84
CA ALA A 2 -2.18 -42.79 6.73
C ALA A 2 -3.29 -42.25 5.85
N VAL A 3 -4.39 -42.98 5.82
CA VAL A 3 -5.62 -42.64 5.11
C VAL A 3 -6.27 -41.50 5.89
N GLY A 4 -6.25 -40.26 5.31
CA GLY A 4 -6.98 -39.12 5.85
C GLY A 4 -8.48 -39.37 5.72
N VAL A 5 -9.18 -39.39 6.82
CA VAL A 5 -10.64 -39.45 6.89
C VAL A 5 -11.15 -38.10 6.36
N PRO A 6 -12.00 -38.07 5.32
CA PRO A 6 -12.56 -36.82 4.81
C PRO A 6 -13.50 -36.23 5.88
N PHE A 7 -13.26 -34.97 6.26
CA PHE A 7 -14.15 -34.18 7.11
C PHE A 7 -15.50 -34.04 6.38
N GLN A 8 -16.51 -34.79 6.84
CA GLN A 8 -17.88 -34.64 6.33
C GLN A 8 -18.45 -33.34 6.92
N PRO A 9 -18.98 -32.43 6.08
CA PRO A 9 -19.64 -31.23 6.60
C PRO A 9 -20.87 -31.64 7.42
N VAL A 10 -20.94 -31.12 8.64
CA VAL A 10 -22.08 -31.34 9.56
C VAL A 10 -23.37 -30.92 8.84
N SER A 11 -24.39 -31.76 8.87
CA SER A 11 -25.67 -31.53 8.21
C SER A 11 -26.24 -30.14 8.53
N PRO A 12 -26.76 -29.36 7.54
CA PRO A 12 -27.33 -28.03 7.76
C PRO A 12 -28.38 -27.98 8.87
N MET A 13 -29.13 -29.05 9.09
CA MET A 13 -30.12 -29.18 10.17
C MET A 13 -29.49 -29.22 11.57
N ILE A 14 -28.35 -29.91 11.73
CA ILE A 14 -27.64 -30.00 13.01
C ILE A 14 -27.00 -28.64 13.34
N ASN A 15 -26.44 -27.95 12.33
CA ASN A 15 -25.92 -26.60 12.49
C ASN A 15 -27.03 -25.60 12.90
N SER A 16 -28.19 -25.67 12.30
CA SER A 16 -29.35 -24.84 12.64
C SER A 16 -29.83 -25.06 14.07
N LEU A 17 -29.93 -26.32 14.53
CA LEU A 17 -30.31 -26.68 15.90
C LEU A 17 -29.26 -26.23 16.93
N LEU A 18 -27.98 -26.45 16.65
CA LEU A 18 -26.88 -25.97 17.50
C LEU A 18 -26.85 -24.45 17.60
N THR A 19 -27.09 -23.74 16.49
CA THR A 19 -27.12 -22.29 16.45
C THR A 19 -28.31 -21.74 17.23
N SER A 20 -29.48 -22.42 17.22
CA SER A 20 -30.65 -21.99 17.99
C SER A 20 -30.49 -22.16 19.50
N VAL A 21 -29.71 -23.15 19.96
CA VAL A 21 -29.47 -23.41 21.40
C VAL A 21 -28.28 -22.65 21.95
N PHE A 22 -27.19 -22.57 21.20
CA PHE A 22 -25.92 -21.99 21.67
C PHE A 22 -25.65 -20.57 21.12
N GLY A 23 -26.46 -20.10 20.20
CA GLY A 23 -26.25 -18.84 19.46
C GLY A 23 -25.15 -18.97 18.39
N SER A 24 -25.14 -18.04 17.47
CA SER A 24 -24.07 -17.92 16.46
C SER A 24 -22.70 -17.65 17.11
N ARG A 25 -21.62 -17.91 16.37
CA ARG A 25 -20.26 -17.55 16.82
C ARG A 25 -20.17 -16.07 17.19
N ASN A 26 -20.73 -15.22 16.34
CA ASN A 26 -20.78 -13.77 16.57
C ASN A 26 -21.49 -13.42 17.87
N GLU A 27 -22.67 -13.99 18.15
CA GLU A 27 -23.41 -13.72 19.39
C GLU A 27 -22.66 -14.19 20.65
N ARG A 28 -21.92 -15.29 20.57
CA ARG A 28 -21.07 -15.74 21.69
C ARG A 28 -19.93 -14.78 21.96
N LEU A 29 -19.26 -14.32 20.91
CA LEU A 29 -18.21 -13.31 21.00
C LEU A 29 -18.76 -12.02 21.59
N LEU A 30 -19.87 -11.50 21.07
CA LEU A 30 -20.50 -10.30 21.58
C LEU A 30 -20.89 -10.40 23.06
N ARG A 31 -21.39 -11.56 23.51
CA ARG A 31 -21.66 -11.81 24.95
C ARG A 31 -20.39 -11.76 25.81
N GLN A 32 -19.27 -12.28 25.31
CA GLN A 32 -17.98 -12.21 25.98
C GLN A 32 -17.48 -10.77 26.08
N LEU A 33 -17.52 -10.02 24.96
CA LEU A 33 -17.06 -8.61 24.88
C LEU A 33 -17.94 -7.72 25.78
N ASN A 34 -19.26 -7.95 25.86
CA ASN A 34 -20.15 -7.21 26.75
C ASN A 34 -19.75 -7.33 28.23
N ARG A 35 -19.14 -8.43 28.67
CA ARG A 35 -18.60 -8.54 30.04
C ARG A 35 -17.43 -7.58 30.27
N ILE A 36 -16.62 -7.34 29.23
CA ILE A 36 -15.51 -6.37 29.31
C ILE A 36 -16.08 -4.95 29.26
N VAL A 37 -17.11 -4.69 28.44
CA VAL A 37 -17.83 -3.41 28.42
C VAL A 37 -18.36 -3.07 29.81
N ALA A 38 -18.94 -4.03 30.53
CA ALA A 38 -19.42 -3.82 31.91
C ALA A 38 -18.25 -3.40 32.84
N LYS A 39 -17.07 -3.98 32.70
CA LYS A 39 -15.88 -3.57 33.47
C LYS A 39 -15.45 -2.13 33.12
N ILE A 40 -15.43 -1.79 31.82
CA ILE A 40 -15.09 -0.43 31.35
C ILE A 40 -16.10 0.58 31.93
N ASN A 41 -17.39 0.27 31.89
CA ASN A 41 -18.44 1.13 32.45
C ASN A 41 -18.28 1.32 33.96
N ALA A 42 -17.89 0.30 34.71
CA ALA A 42 -17.67 0.37 36.16
C ALA A 42 -16.46 1.25 36.55
N LEU A 43 -15.53 1.50 35.65
CA LEU A 43 -14.35 2.37 35.87
C LEU A 43 -14.71 3.87 35.69
N GLU A 44 -15.74 4.19 34.91
CA GLU A 44 -16.08 5.57 34.55
C GLU A 44 -16.25 6.52 35.75
N PRO A 45 -16.98 6.15 36.85
CA PRO A 45 -17.11 7.01 38.01
C PRO A 45 -15.80 7.34 38.74
N GLN A 46 -14.76 6.48 38.55
CA GLN A 46 -13.43 6.69 39.16
C GLN A 46 -12.60 7.64 38.33
N LEU A 47 -12.81 7.71 37.01
CA LEU A 47 -12.06 8.55 36.08
C LEU A 47 -12.62 9.97 35.99
N GLN A 48 -13.93 10.15 36.14
CA GLN A 48 -14.59 11.45 36.03
C GLN A 48 -14.04 12.53 36.97
N PRO A 49 -13.68 12.25 38.25
CA PRO A 49 -13.13 13.25 39.17
C PRO A 49 -11.63 13.57 38.95
N LEU A 50 -10.91 12.81 38.10
CA LEU A 50 -9.49 13.06 37.84
C LEU A 50 -9.30 14.39 37.11
N SER A 51 -8.23 15.11 37.42
CA SER A 51 -7.81 16.23 36.57
C SER A 51 -7.31 15.76 35.20
N ASP A 52 -7.14 16.69 34.24
CA ASP A 52 -6.64 16.33 32.91
C ASP A 52 -5.20 15.79 32.98
N GLU A 53 -4.36 16.36 33.85
CA GLU A 53 -3.00 15.89 34.10
C GLU A 53 -2.98 14.48 34.72
N GLN A 54 -3.90 14.19 35.65
CA GLN A 54 -4.05 12.87 36.25
C GLN A 54 -4.54 11.84 35.23
N LEU A 55 -5.45 12.24 34.34
CA LEU A 55 -5.93 11.36 33.27
C LEU A 55 -4.79 11.07 32.26
N GLN A 56 -4.04 12.09 31.87
CA GLN A 56 -2.86 11.95 30.99
C GLN A 56 -1.78 11.06 31.60
N ALA A 57 -1.52 11.18 32.90
CA ALA A 57 -0.53 10.37 33.64
C ALA A 57 -0.83 8.87 33.60
N LYS A 58 -2.08 8.45 33.34
CA LYS A 58 -2.45 7.06 33.14
C LYS A 58 -1.71 6.42 31.96
N THR A 59 -1.41 7.16 30.93
CA THR A 59 -0.60 6.67 29.79
C THR A 59 0.78 6.21 30.23
N ALA A 60 1.47 6.98 31.05
CA ALA A 60 2.77 6.60 31.59
C ALA A 60 2.68 5.39 32.55
N GLU A 61 1.62 5.32 33.36
CA GLU A 61 1.34 4.18 34.22
C GLU A 61 1.16 2.89 33.38
N PHE A 62 0.38 2.93 32.31
CA PHE A 62 0.16 1.78 31.42
C PHE A 62 1.46 1.33 30.75
N LYS A 63 2.27 2.25 30.23
CA LYS A 63 3.58 1.94 29.66
C LYS A 63 4.48 1.22 30.67
N GLN A 64 4.55 1.68 31.92
CA GLN A 64 5.31 1.02 32.98
C GLN A 64 4.76 -0.38 33.36
N ARG A 65 3.46 -0.58 33.29
CA ARG A 65 2.84 -1.90 33.55
C ARG A 65 3.18 -2.88 32.44
N LEU A 66 3.18 -2.44 31.19
CA LEU A 66 3.63 -3.24 30.05
C LEU A 66 5.12 -3.64 30.18
N GLU A 67 5.98 -2.72 30.59
CA GLU A 67 7.41 -2.99 30.85
C GLU A 67 7.60 -4.02 31.96
N LYS A 68 6.69 -4.09 32.92
CA LYS A 68 6.66 -5.09 34.00
C LYS A 68 6.04 -6.43 33.60
N GLY A 69 5.62 -6.58 32.35
CA GLY A 69 5.13 -7.83 31.77
C GLY A 69 3.60 -8.00 31.78
N GLU A 70 2.81 -6.97 32.11
CA GLU A 70 1.38 -7.01 31.83
C GLU A 70 1.14 -6.99 30.32
N THR A 71 0.03 -7.59 29.87
CA THR A 71 -0.34 -7.63 28.46
C THR A 71 -1.30 -6.48 28.12
N LEU A 72 -1.41 -6.13 26.83
CA LEU A 72 -2.39 -5.17 26.33
C LEU A 72 -3.83 -5.57 26.71
N ASP A 73 -4.15 -6.88 26.67
CA ASP A 73 -5.49 -7.38 27.04
C ASP A 73 -5.81 -7.15 28.53
N GLN A 74 -4.81 -7.22 29.39
CA GLN A 74 -4.99 -6.98 30.83
C GLN A 74 -5.27 -5.51 31.13
N ILE A 75 -4.61 -4.58 30.45
CA ILE A 75 -4.81 -3.13 30.65
C ILE A 75 -5.95 -2.58 29.79
N LEU A 76 -6.46 -3.33 28.79
CA LEU A 76 -7.49 -2.87 27.85
C LEU A 76 -8.69 -2.21 28.53
N PRO A 77 -9.32 -2.80 29.59
CA PRO A 77 -10.50 -2.19 30.19
C PRO A 77 -10.22 -0.78 30.73
N GLU A 78 -9.08 -0.59 31.40
CA GLU A 78 -8.68 0.69 31.95
C GLU A 78 -8.29 1.68 30.86
N ALA A 79 -7.50 1.25 29.88
CA ALA A 79 -7.07 2.12 28.76
C ALA A 79 -8.26 2.59 27.92
N PHE A 80 -9.25 1.73 27.65
CA PHE A 80 -10.47 2.12 26.94
C PHE A 80 -11.34 3.08 27.75
N ALA A 81 -11.44 2.87 29.08
CA ALA A 81 -12.14 3.78 29.95
C ALA A 81 -11.47 5.17 29.96
N VAL A 82 -10.16 5.23 30.03
CA VAL A 82 -9.37 6.48 30.00
C VAL A 82 -9.52 7.18 28.64
N CYS A 83 -9.42 6.45 27.53
CA CYS A 83 -9.62 7.01 26.20
C CYS A 83 -11.04 7.55 25.99
N ARG A 84 -12.07 6.83 26.47
CA ARG A 84 -13.47 7.28 26.44
C ARG A 84 -13.68 8.55 27.24
N GLU A 85 -13.10 8.65 28.43
CA GLU A 85 -13.19 9.85 29.26
C GLU A 85 -12.49 11.05 28.62
N ALA A 86 -11.29 10.85 28.05
CA ALA A 86 -10.59 11.89 27.29
C ALA A 86 -11.45 12.40 26.10
N SER A 87 -12.01 11.47 25.31
CA SER A 87 -12.90 11.81 24.19
C SER A 87 -14.14 12.61 24.65
N ARG A 88 -14.74 12.20 25.75
CA ARG A 88 -15.88 12.93 26.34
C ARG A 88 -15.53 14.38 26.72
N ARG A 89 -14.32 14.57 27.30
CA ARG A 89 -13.87 15.91 27.73
C ARG A 89 -13.56 16.83 26.56
N VAL A 90 -12.77 16.35 25.60
CA VAL A 90 -12.23 17.22 24.52
C VAL A 90 -13.15 17.36 23.32
N LEU A 91 -13.96 16.33 23.00
CA LEU A 91 -14.87 16.33 21.85
C LEU A 91 -16.36 16.38 22.25
N GLY A 92 -16.71 16.21 23.51
CA GLY A 92 -18.08 15.98 23.94
C GLY A 92 -18.64 14.62 23.48
N MET A 93 -17.81 13.72 22.99
CA MET A 93 -18.20 12.43 22.42
C MET A 93 -17.81 11.30 23.37
N ARG A 94 -18.79 10.73 24.07
CA ARG A 94 -18.61 9.52 24.87
C ARG A 94 -18.87 8.29 23.98
N HIS A 95 -17.90 7.39 23.86
CA HIS A 95 -18.08 6.14 23.12
C HIS A 95 -19.24 5.33 23.64
N TYR A 96 -20.12 4.86 22.76
CA TYR A 96 -21.20 3.93 23.08
C TYR A 96 -20.65 2.53 23.34
N ASP A 97 -21.43 1.69 24.03
CA ASP A 97 -21.02 0.33 24.36
C ASP A 97 -20.72 -0.50 23.09
N VAL A 98 -21.49 -0.35 22.02
CA VAL A 98 -21.22 -0.99 20.72
C VAL A 98 -19.92 -0.51 20.08
N GLN A 99 -19.54 0.74 20.32
CA GLN A 99 -18.27 1.30 19.84
C GLN A 99 -17.07 0.74 20.63
N LEU A 100 -17.22 0.50 21.95
CA LEU A 100 -16.23 -0.22 22.73
C LEU A 100 -16.02 -1.64 22.20
N ILE A 101 -17.10 -2.34 21.83
CA ILE A 101 -17.03 -3.66 21.20
C ILE A 101 -16.25 -3.58 19.88
N GLY A 102 -16.57 -2.61 19.01
CA GLY A 102 -15.83 -2.38 17.76
C GLY A 102 -14.35 -2.17 18.00
N GLY A 103 -13.98 -1.36 18.99
CA GLY A 103 -12.58 -1.12 19.37
C GLY A 103 -11.88 -2.40 19.85
N MET A 104 -12.55 -3.26 20.62
CA MET A 104 -12.01 -4.55 21.06
C MET A 104 -11.82 -5.52 19.90
N VAL A 105 -12.75 -5.58 18.95
CA VAL A 105 -12.64 -6.38 17.73
C VAL A 105 -11.43 -5.96 16.90
N LEU A 106 -11.25 -4.65 16.70
CA LEU A 106 -10.07 -4.12 16.02
C LEU A 106 -8.76 -4.44 16.76
N HIS A 107 -8.75 -4.34 18.10
CA HIS A 107 -7.58 -4.70 18.89
C HIS A 107 -7.20 -6.17 18.74
N GLN A 108 -8.17 -7.06 18.58
CA GLN A 108 -7.95 -8.50 18.36
C GLN A 108 -7.38 -8.84 16.97
N GLY A 109 -7.14 -7.85 16.10
CA GLY A 109 -6.66 -8.10 14.75
C GLY A 109 -7.74 -8.74 13.86
N THR A 110 -8.96 -8.24 13.94
CA THR A 110 -10.11 -8.71 13.16
C THR A 110 -10.81 -7.54 12.46
N ILE A 111 -11.74 -7.84 11.58
CA ILE A 111 -12.51 -6.81 10.88
C ILE A 111 -13.79 -6.50 11.68
N ALA A 112 -13.94 -5.24 12.05
CA ALA A 112 -15.18 -4.72 12.64
C ALA A 112 -16.12 -4.24 11.54
N GLU A 113 -17.15 -5.04 11.23
CA GLU A 113 -18.21 -4.58 10.34
C GLU A 113 -19.19 -3.70 11.11
N MET A 114 -19.12 -2.39 10.84
CA MET A 114 -19.96 -1.38 11.45
C MET A 114 -20.65 -0.55 10.36
N LYS A 115 -21.96 -0.39 10.44
CA LYS A 115 -22.72 0.37 9.45
C LYS A 115 -22.20 1.80 9.35
N THR A 116 -22.37 2.38 8.16
CA THR A 116 -22.03 3.78 7.89
C THR A 116 -22.80 4.69 8.86
N GLY A 117 -22.09 5.65 9.46
CA GLY A 117 -22.67 6.55 10.47
C GLY A 117 -22.58 6.08 11.92
N GLU A 118 -22.09 4.85 12.20
CA GLU A 118 -21.91 4.34 13.57
C GLU A 118 -20.63 4.86 14.25
N GLY A 119 -19.88 5.76 13.59
CA GLY A 119 -18.73 6.44 14.20
C GLY A 119 -17.44 5.64 14.20
N LYS A 120 -17.14 4.90 13.12
CA LYS A 120 -15.90 4.13 12.94
C LYS A 120 -14.63 4.94 13.27
N THR A 121 -14.56 6.20 12.86
CA THR A 121 -13.43 7.10 13.14
C THR A 121 -13.18 7.27 14.63
N LEU A 122 -14.24 7.41 15.42
CA LEU A 122 -14.14 7.50 16.88
C LEU A 122 -13.76 6.15 17.50
N VAL A 123 -14.30 5.04 16.99
CA VAL A 123 -13.99 3.68 17.44
C VAL A 123 -12.50 3.39 17.31
N ALA A 124 -11.90 3.78 16.20
CA ALA A 124 -10.48 3.55 15.93
C ALA A 124 -9.55 4.18 16.98
N THR A 125 -9.98 5.24 17.68
CA THR A 125 -9.16 5.88 18.72
C THR A 125 -8.82 4.93 19.86
N LEU A 126 -9.71 4.02 20.21
CA LEU A 126 -9.56 3.06 21.31
C LEU A 126 -8.40 2.08 21.07
N PRO A 127 -8.41 1.26 19.99
CA PRO A 127 -7.34 0.32 19.75
C PRO A 127 -6.03 0.99 19.31
N LEU A 128 -6.08 2.15 18.61
CA LEU A 128 -4.88 2.90 18.27
C LEU A 128 -4.17 3.40 19.53
N TYR A 129 -4.90 3.98 20.47
CA TYR A 129 -4.35 4.38 21.77
C TYR A 129 -3.73 3.18 22.51
N LEU A 130 -4.49 2.09 22.66
CA LEU A 130 -4.02 0.92 23.40
C LEU A 130 -2.74 0.33 22.79
N ASN A 131 -2.70 0.14 21.46
CA ASN A 131 -1.55 -0.46 20.79
C ASN A 131 -0.34 0.49 20.73
N SER A 132 -0.56 1.81 20.72
CA SER A 132 0.53 2.79 20.75
C SER A 132 1.34 2.76 22.05
N LEU A 133 0.74 2.26 23.15
CA LEU A 133 1.42 2.12 24.44
C LEU A 133 2.64 1.19 24.40
N THR A 134 2.74 0.31 23.42
CA THR A 134 3.93 -0.53 23.20
C THR A 134 5.16 0.24 22.74
N GLY A 135 5.01 1.48 22.29
CA GLY A 135 6.09 2.28 21.69
C GLY A 135 6.51 1.86 20.28
N ARG A 136 5.88 0.82 19.71
CA ARG A 136 6.23 0.24 18.40
C ARG A 136 5.53 0.93 17.22
N GLY A 137 4.59 1.82 17.49
CA GLY A 137 3.80 2.56 16.50
C GLY A 137 2.52 1.84 16.06
N SER A 138 1.50 2.63 15.79
CA SER A 138 0.21 2.18 15.27
C SER A 138 -0.17 2.99 14.05
N HIS A 139 -0.66 2.33 13.02
CA HIS A 139 -1.03 2.98 11.76
C HIS A 139 -2.54 2.96 11.55
N LEU A 140 -3.11 4.08 11.08
CA LEU A 140 -4.45 4.11 10.50
C LEU A 140 -4.35 4.41 9.02
N VAL A 141 -4.85 3.48 8.21
CA VAL A 141 -4.80 3.54 6.75
C VAL A 141 -6.17 3.96 6.23
N THR A 142 -6.20 5.00 5.39
CA THR A 142 -7.42 5.53 4.77
C THR A 142 -7.32 5.47 3.25
N PRO A 143 -8.44 5.47 2.51
CA PRO A 143 -8.41 5.42 1.06
C PRO A 143 -7.95 6.73 0.38
N ASN A 144 -7.88 7.85 1.09
CA ASN A 144 -7.47 9.12 0.52
C ASN A 144 -6.89 10.11 1.55
N ASP A 145 -6.12 11.08 1.05
CA ASP A 145 -5.43 12.10 1.83
C ASP A 145 -6.36 13.01 2.63
N TYR A 146 -7.58 13.26 2.15
CA TYR A 146 -8.53 14.08 2.87
C TYR A 146 -8.96 13.41 4.17
N LEU A 147 -9.31 12.12 4.12
CA LEU A 147 -9.75 11.37 5.30
C LEU A 147 -8.63 11.19 6.32
N SER A 148 -7.39 10.93 5.89
CA SER A 148 -6.26 10.80 6.80
C SER A 148 -6.00 12.10 7.56
N LYS A 149 -5.93 13.23 6.85
CA LYS A 149 -5.72 14.55 7.43
C LYS A 149 -6.87 14.96 8.35
N TYR A 150 -8.10 14.87 7.85
CA TYR A 150 -9.30 15.18 8.64
C TYR A 150 -9.39 14.33 9.90
N GLY A 151 -9.06 13.04 9.80
CA GLY A 151 -9.03 12.12 10.92
C GLY A 151 -8.08 12.58 12.03
N VAL A 152 -6.86 13.02 11.67
CA VAL A 152 -5.89 13.55 12.65
C VAL A 152 -6.37 14.88 13.24
N GLN A 153 -6.91 15.78 12.44
CA GLN A 153 -7.42 17.05 12.94
C GLN A 153 -8.58 16.86 13.92
N TRP A 154 -9.45 15.89 13.66
CA TRP A 154 -10.63 15.64 14.47
C TRP A 154 -10.34 14.80 15.73
N MET A 155 -9.54 13.74 15.61
CA MET A 155 -9.22 12.82 16.73
C MET A 155 -7.94 13.23 17.47
N GLY A 156 -7.11 14.09 16.90
CA GLY A 156 -5.87 14.60 17.50
C GLY A 156 -6.03 15.16 18.92
N PRO A 157 -7.11 15.94 19.22
CA PRO A 157 -7.37 16.38 20.58
C PRO A 157 -7.45 15.25 21.61
N VAL A 158 -8.02 14.09 21.25
CA VAL A 158 -8.12 12.92 22.15
C VAL A 158 -6.74 12.37 22.46
N TYR A 159 -5.93 12.12 21.43
CA TYR A 159 -4.57 11.60 21.60
C TYR A 159 -3.68 12.57 22.38
N HIS A 160 -3.76 13.86 22.06
CA HIS A 160 -3.02 14.90 22.75
C HIS A 160 -3.37 14.96 24.24
N ALA A 161 -4.66 14.90 24.60
CA ALA A 161 -5.12 14.85 25.98
C ALA A 161 -4.60 13.64 26.75
N LEU A 162 -4.33 12.54 26.04
CA LEU A 162 -3.74 11.31 26.57
C LEU A 162 -2.20 11.33 26.61
N GLY A 163 -1.54 12.39 26.10
CA GLY A 163 -0.08 12.47 26.01
C GLY A 163 0.49 11.55 24.94
N VAL A 164 -0.27 11.26 23.88
CA VAL A 164 0.10 10.44 22.74
C VAL A 164 0.23 11.32 21.50
N ASN A 165 1.35 11.18 20.78
CA ASN A 165 1.59 11.93 19.56
C ASN A 165 0.93 11.24 18.36
N VAL A 166 0.23 12.04 17.55
CA VAL A 166 -0.36 11.56 16.30
C VAL A 166 0.12 12.40 15.12
N ALA A 167 0.51 11.72 14.06
CA ALA A 167 0.99 12.32 12.83
C ALA A 167 0.14 11.88 11.63
N VAL A 168 0.24 12.63 10.54
CA VAL A 168 -0.31 12.27 9.24
C VAL A 168 0.76 12.37 8.16
N ILE A 169 0.79 11.38 7.28
CA ILE A 169 1.57 11.37 6.07
C ILE A 169 0.64 11.56 4.88
N GLN A 170 1.05 12.43 3.94
CA GLN A 170 0.28 12.78 2.75
C GLN A 170 1.18 12.77 1.53
N SER A 171 0.57 12.79 0.34
CA SER A 171 1.31 12.88 -0.91
C SER A 171 2.14 14.17 -0.96
N ALA A 172 3.44 14.01 -1.18
CA ALA A 172 4.41 15.09 -1.31
C ALA A 172 4.67 15.48 -2.77
N ALA A 173 3.80 15.09 -3.71
CA ALA A 173 4.02 15.24 -5.15
C ALA A 173 4.30 16.70 -5.58
N ALA A 174 3.75 17.69 -4.87
CA ALA A 174 3.95 19.11 -5.18
C ALA A 174 5.01 19.79 -4.30
N ASN A 175 5.21 19.34 -3.05
CA ASN A 175 6.20 19.88 -2.13
C ASN A 175 6.54 18.85 -1.03
N PRO A 176 7.74 18.22 -1.08
CA PRO A 176 8.17 17.22 -0.10
C PRO A 176 8.14 17.70 1.36
N GLU A 177 8.32 18.99 1.60
CA GLU A 177 8.28 19.59 2.95
C GLU A 177 6.87 19.63 3.54
N LEU A 178 5.83 19.51 2.69
CA LEU A 178 4.43 19.57 3.10
C LEU A 178 3.74 18.19 3.14
N GLY A 179 4.52 17.11 3.02
CA GLY A 179 3.98 15.74 2.98
C GLY A 179 3.81 15.06 4.33
N SER A 180 4.20 15.69 5.45
CA SER A 180 4.11 15.08 6.78
C SER A 180 3.87 16.11 7.86
N PHE A 181 2.95 15.79 8.78
CA PHE A 181 2.54 16.70 9.85
C PHE A 181 2.32 15.93 11.15
N ILE A 182 2.55 16.62 12.28
CA ILE A 182 2.16 16.15 13.61
C ILE A 182 1.05 17.06 14.15
N TYR A 183 0.11 16.49 14.87
CA TYR A 183 -0.92 17.28 15.55
C TYR A 183 -0.30 18.08 16.70
N ASP A 184 -0.45 19.40 16.64
CA ASP A 184 0.03 20.35 17.63
C ASP A 184 -1.01 21.45 17.82
N PRO A 185 -1.80 21.43 18.90
CA PRO A 185 -2.88 22.40 19.12
C PRO A 185 -2.36 23.85 19.30
N THR A 186 -1.06 24.02 19.58
CA THR A 186 -0.44 25.34 19.77
C THR A 186 0.13 25.91 18.46
N PHE A 187 0.24 25.10 17.40
CA PHE A 187 0.81 25.53 16.14
C PHE A 187 -0.17 26.42 15.36
N PRO A 188 0.17 27.69 15.12
CA PRO A 188 -0.67 28.59 14.36
C PRO A 188 -0.55 28.25 12.86
N ASN A 189 -1.67 27.94 12.22
CA ASN A 189 -1.72 27.81 10.78
C ASN A 189 -2.76 28.77 10.22
N ALA A 190 -2.37 29.56 9.21
CA ALA A 190 -3.26 30.50 8.52
C ALA A 190 -4.27 29.78 7.62
N ASP A 191 -4.00 28.55 7.19
CA ASP A 191 -4.87 27.73 6.39
C ASP A 191 -5.64 26.74 7.26
N ASP A 192 -6.95 26.90 7.37
CA ASP A 192 -7.84 26.04 8.16
C ASP A 192 -7.75 24.56 7.73
N ARG A 193 -7.36 24.29 6.47
CA ARG A 193 -7.16 22.92 5.98
C ARG A 193 -6.01 22.20 6.69
N TYR A 194 -5.07 22.95 7.30
CA TYR A 194 -3.93 22.45 8.05
C TYR A 194 -3.94 22.91 9.50
N ARG A 195 -5.11 23.30 10.00
CA ARG A 195 -5.28 23.75 11.39
C ARG A 195 -4.69 22.72 12.37
N HIS A 196 -3.84 23.18 13.29
CA HIS A 196 -3.14 22.36 14.28
C HIS A 196 -2.23 21.25 13.70
N LEU A 197 -1.84 21.37 12.43
CA LEU A 197 -0.90 20.45 11.80
C LEU A 197 0.44 21.14 11.60
N ARG A 198 1.44 20.78 12.41
CA ARG A 198 2.80 21.28 12.32
C ARG A 198 3.61 20.40 11.36
N PRO A 199 4.27 20.96 10.34
CA PRO A 199 5.14 20.21 9.43
C PRO A 199 6.27 19.52 10.20
N VAL A 200 6.56 18.28 9.83
CA VAL A 200 7.66 17.47 10.37
C VAL A 200 8.29 16.64 9.26
N SER A 201 9.47 16.08 9.50
CA SER A 201 10.07 15.14 8.58
C SER A 201 9.20 13.88 8.44
N ARG A 202 9.34 13.18 7.31
CA ARG A 202 8.64 11.90 7.08
C ARG A 202 8.96 10.87 8.16
N ARG A 203 10.23 10.82 8.57
CA ARG A 203 10.71 9.98 9.66
C ARG A 203 10.04 10.34 10.99
N ASP A 204 10.00 11.62 11.35
CA ASP A 204 9.36 12.05 12.59
C ASP A 204 7.87 11.70 12.63
N ALA A 205 7.18 11.77 11.48
CA ALA A 205 5.80 11.36 11.38
C ALA A 205 5.61 9.86 11.66
N TYR A 206 6.51 9.00 11.17
CA TYR A 206 6.48 7.57 11.50
C TYR A 206 6.94 7.26 12.92
N HIS A 207 7.75 8.13 13.52
CA HIS A 207 8.18 7.99 14.93
C HIS A 207 7.14 8.49 15.94
N ALA A 208 6.08 9.15 15.50
CA ALA A 208 4.92 9.41 16.34
C ALA A 208 4.30 8.08 16.87
N ASP A 209 3.59 8.13 17.99
CA ASP A 209 2.95 6.95 18.57
C ASP A 209 1.90 6.37 17.62
N ILE A 210 1.21 7.25 16.86
CA ILE A 210 0.17 6.91 15.88
C ILE A 210 0.43 7.67 14.59
N THR A 211 0.36 6.98 13.44
CA THR A 211 0.53 7.60 12.12
C THR A 211 -0.68 7.29 11.23
N TYR A 212 -1.31 8.34 10.73
CA TYR A 212 -2.39 8.24 9.73
C TYR A 212 -1.80 8.46 8.32
N GLY A 213 -2.34 7.78 7.33
CA GLY A 213 -1.94 7.97 5.95
C GLY A 213 -2.79 7.18 4.98
N THR A 214 -2.54 7.34 3.69
CA THR A 214 -3.21 6.52 2.68
C THR A 214 -2.47 5.20 2.46
N ASN A 215 -3.19 4.20 1.95
CA ASN A 215 -2.61 2.92 1.49
C ASN A 215 -1.43 3.15 0.54
N ASN A 216 -1.54 4.13 -0.39
CA ASN A 216 -0.49 4.49 -1.33
C ASN A 216 0.77 5.01 -0.63
N GLU A 217 0.62 5.97 0.29
CA GLU A 217 1.77 6.59 0.97
C GLU A 217 2.55 5.57 1.81
N PHE A 218 1.84 4.74 2.59
CA PHE A 218 2.49 3.67 3.34
C PHE A 218 3.23 2.68 2.44
N GLY A 219 2.62 2.27 1.33
CA GLY A 219 3.23 1.31 0.41
C GLY A 219 4.39 1.90 -0.39
N PHE A 220 4.31 3.16 -0.83
CA PHE A 220 5.42 3.82 -1.51
C PHE A 220 6.59 4.12 -0.58
N ASP A 221 6.33 4.49 0.68
CA ASP A 221 7.41 4.65 1.67
C ASP A 221 8.13 3.32 1.94
N TYR A 222 7.37 2.21 2.03
CA TYR A 222 7.98 0.89 2.12
C TYR A 222 8.89 0.58 0.93
N LEU A 223 8.44 0.86 -0.30
CA LEU A 223 9.28 0.65 -1.48
C LEU A 223 10.53 1.54 -1.44
N ARG A 224 10.40 2.82 -1.05
CA ARG A 224 11.54 3.75 -0.92
C ARG A 224 12.54 3.27 0.12
N ASP A 225 12.07 2.82 1.29
CA ASP A 225 12.92 2.29 2.35
C ASP A 225 13.70 1.04 1.92
N ASN A 226 13.13 0.22 1.02
CA ASN A 226 13.82 -0.94 0.46
C ASN A 226 14.81 -0.61 -0.67
N MET A 227 14.90 0.65 -1.07
CA MET A 227 15.84 1.13 -2.10
C MET A 227 17.02 1.91 -1.53
N VAL A 228 16.99 2.27 -0.23
CA VAL A 228 18.10 2.98 0.43
C VAL A 228 19.27 2.02 0.70
N THR A 229 20.48 2.58 0.77
CA THR A 229 21.71 1.83 1.04
C THR A 229 22.10 1.80 2.50
N ASP A 230 21.55 2.71 3.30
CA ASP A 230 21.78 2.80 4.76
C ASP A 230 20.43 2.69 5.49
N LEU A 231 20.35 1.82 6.49
CA LEU A 231 19.16 1.70 7.35
C LEU A 231 18.82 2.99 8.08
N ALA A 232 19.83 3.86 8.30
CA ALA A 232 19.60 5.19 8.85
C ALA A 232 18.75 6.07 7.94
N ASP A 233 18.61 5.78 6.67
CA ASP A 233 17.79 6.53 5.72
C ASP A 233 16.34 6.03 5.65
N CYS A 234 16.02 4.86 6.21
CA CYS A 234 14.64 4.36 6.29
C CYS A 234 13.78 5.31 7.11
N VAL A 235 12.58 5.59 6.64
CA VAL A 235 11.63 6.46 7.34
C VAL A 235 10.64 5.66 8.18
N GLN A 236 10.23 4.46 7.74
CA GLN A 236 9.31 3.61 8.47
C GLN A 236 10.02 2.90 9.63
N ARG A 237 9.23 2.55 10.63
CA ARG A 237 9.60 1.60 11.68
C ARG A 237 9.06 0.20 11.30
N GLU A 238 9.08 -0.71 12.26
CA GLU A 238 8.46 -2.02 12.09
C GLU A 238 6.94 -1.92 11.82
N LEU A 239 6.41 -2.86 11.05
CA LEU A 239 4.98 -2.94 10.72
C LEU A 239 4.25 -3.69 11.84
N HIS A 240 4.04 -3.02 12.99
CA HIS A 240 3.50 -3.61 14.19
C HIS A 240 1.98 -3.77 14.14
N PHE A 241 1.22 -2.67 14.09
CA PHE A 241 -0.22 -2.68 14.12
C PHE A 241 -0.81 -1.71 13.09
N ALA A 242 -1.77 -2.17 12.30
CA ALA A 242 -2.54 -1.33 11.41
C ALA A 242 -4.03 -1.58 11.49
N ILE A 243 -4.80 -0.49 11.38
CA ILE A 243 -6.22 -0.51 11.10
C ILE A 243 -6.44 0.05 9.71
N VAL A 244 -7.13 -0.70 8.85
CA VAL A 244 -7.48 -0.28 7.49
C VAL A 244 -8.94 0.16 7.49
N ASP A 245 -9.17 1.44 7.18
CA ASP A 245 -10.53 1.98 6.98
C ASP A 245 -11.01 1.67 5.57
N GLU A 246 -12.29 1.39 5.41
CA GLU A 246 -12.90 0.85 4.18
C GLU A 246 -12.09 -0.36 3.64
N VAL A 247 -11.93 -1.33 4.53
CA VAL A 247 -11.01 -2.47 4.37
C VAL A 247 -11.37 -3.35 3.16
N ASP A 248 -12.61 -3.45 2.78
CA ASP A 248 -13.09 -4.14 1.57
C ASP A 248 -12.54 -3.50 0.30
N ASN A 249 -12.58 -2.19 0.19
CA ASN A 249 -11.98 -1.48 -0.95
C ASN A 249 -10.47 -1.76 -1.04
N ILE A 250 -9.73 -1.53 0.04
CA ILE A 250 -8.25 -1.57 0.01
C ILE A 250 -7.71 -3.00 -0.07
N LEU A 251 -8.29 -3.96 0.68
CA LEU A 251 -7.75 -5.32 0.80
C LEU A 251 -8.41 -6.34 -0.14
N ILE A 252 -9.53 -6.00 -0.78
CA ILE A 252 -10.19 -6.86 -1.78
C ILE A 252 -10.15 -6.21 -3.15
N ASP A 253 -10.86 -5.09 -3.35
CA ASP A 253 -11.02 -4.47 -4.67
C ASP A 253 -9.67 -4.01 -5.26
N GLU A 254 -8.84 -3.33 -4.48
CA GLU A 254 -7.54 -2.81 -4.90
C GLU A 254 -6.36 -3.73 -4.52
N ALA A 255 -6.62 -4.88 -3.91
CA ALA A 255 -5.59 -5.75 -3.32
C ALA A 255 -4.43 -6.10 -4.27
N ARG A 256 -4.74 -6.34 -5.54
CA ARG A 256 -3.79 -6.76 -6.58
C ARG A 256 -3.18 -5.60 -7.35
N THR A 257 -3.59 -4.37 -7.08
CA THR A 257 -3.00 -3.18 -7.70
C THR A 257 -1.55 -3.03 -7.27
N PRO A 258 -0.58 -3.05 -8.21
CA PRO A 258 0.82 -2.89 -7.86
C PRO A 258 1.16 -1.42 -7.67
N LEU A 259 1.89 -1.12 -6.62
CA LEU A 259 2.65 0.10 -6.48
C LEU A 259 3.99 -0.11 -7.18
N ILE A 260 4.38 0.82 -8.05
CA ILE A 260 5.57 0.69 -8.90
C ILE A 260 6.41 1.96 -8.77
N ILE A 261 7.69 1.80 -8.43
CA ILE A 261 8.69 2.85 -8.57
C ILE A 261 9.50 2.55 -9.82
N SER A 262 9.50 3.48 -10.76
CA SER A 262 10.26 3.38 -12.00
C SER A 262 11.39 4.41 -12.02
N GLY A 263 12.54 3.99 -12.51
CA GLY A 263 13.69 4.84 -12.80
C GLY A 263 13.95 4.92 -14.30
N GLN A 264 14.73 5.90 -14.71
CA GLN A 264 15.21 5.97 -16.09
C GLN A 264 16.40 5.03 -16.25
N ALA A 265 16.35 4.15 -17.25
CA ALA A 265 17.51 3.37 -17.63
C ALA A 265 18.67 4.29 -18.09
N GLN A 266 19.90 3.95 -17.72
CA GLN A 266 21.11 4.68 -18.17
C GLN A 266 21.47 4.33 -19.62
N GLU A 267 20.51 4.15 -20.50
CA GLU A 267 20.79 3.78 -21.87
C GLU A 267 21.20 5.00 -22.71
N SER A 268 22.19 4.80 -23.54
CA SER A 268 22.67 5.81 -24.46
C SER A 268 21.74 5.91 -25.68
N SER A 269 20.92 6.96 -25.76
CA SER A 269 20.09 7.25 -26.94
C SER A 269 20.93 7.32 -28.24
N ASP A 270 22.21 7.66 -28.11
CA ASP A 270 23.15 7.77 -29.22
C ASP A 270 23.48 6.42 -29.85
N LEU A 271 23.54 5.35 -29.06
CA LEU A 271 23.78 4.00 -29.58
C LEU A 271 22.61 3.52 -30.44
N TYR A 272 21.37 3.72 -30.03
CA TYR A 272 20.21 3.37 -30.87
C TYR A 272 20.26 4.10 -32.22
N SER A 273 20.51 5.40 -32.22
CA SER A 273 20.61 6.20 -33.45
C SER A 273 21.76 5.76 -34.35
N ARG A 274 22.91 5.43 -33.74
CA ARG A 274 24.10 4.93 -34.48
C ARG A 274 23.82 3.59 -35.12
N PHE A 275 23.29 2.63 -34.37
CA PHE A 275 23.00 1.29 -34.92
C PHE A 275 21.86 1.32 -35.94
N ALA A 276 20.83 2.15 -35.77
CA ALA A 276 19.78 2.34 -36.76
C ALA A 276 20.35 2.82 -38.10
N GLN A 277 21.33 3.74 -38.09
CA GLN A 277 21.99 4.22 -39.32
C GLN A 277 22.87 3.13 -39.97
N VAL A 278 23.55 2.30 -39.17
CA VAL A 278 24.40 1.22 -39.67
C VAL A 278 23.55 0.14 -40.31
N VAL A 279 22.52 -0.31 -39.63
CA VAL A 279 21.60 -1.38 -40.09
C VAL A 279 20.87 -0.97 -41.37
N ARG A 280 20.52 0.30 -41.55
CA ARG A 280 19.86 0.82 -42.76
C ARG A 280 20.71 0.61 -44.04
N ARG A 281 22.03 0.38 -43.90
CA ARG A 281 22.95 0.14 -45.02
C ARG A 281 23.16 -1.34 -45.38
N LEU A 282 22.55 -2.23 -44.59
CA LEU A 282 22.61 -3.67 -44.80
C LEU A 282 21.60 -4.11 -45.87
N SER A 283 21.99 -5.10 -46.66
CA SER A 283 21.15 -5.69 -47.72
C SER A 283 20.55 -7.01 -47.24
N PRO A 284 19.21 -7.22 -47.39
CA PRO A 284 18.60 -8.52 -47.12
C PRO A 284 19.29 -9.67 -47.88
N GLU A 285 19.24 -10.88 -47.36
CA GLU A 285 19.80 -12.13 -47.86
C GLU A 285 21.34 -12.18 -47.94
N ARG A 286 22.01 -11.06 -48.16
CA ARG A 286 23.45 -10.96 -48.17
C ARG A 286 24.03 -10.71 -46.79
N ASP A 287 23.55 -9.70 -46.13
CA ASP A 287 24.13 -9.19 -44.88
C ASP A 287 23.34 -9.68 -43.65
N TYR A 288 22.09 -10.04 -43.83
CA TYR A 288 21.25 -10.65 -42.80
C TYR A 288 20.15 -11.53 -43.41
N LYS A 289 19.67 -12.51 -42.64
CA LYS A 289 18.56 -13.39 -42.98
C LYS A 289 17.37 -13.12 -42.03
N VAL A 290 16.17 -13.20 -42.60
CA VAL A 290 14.91 -13.01 -41.85
C VAL A 290 14.17 -14.33 -41.83
N ASP A 291 13.80 -14.77 -40.63
CA ASP A 291 12.82 -15.81 -40.43
C ASP A 291 11.50 -15.18 -39.91
N GLU A 292 10.54 -15.00 -40.82
CA GLU A 292 9.26 -14.39 -40.51
C GLU A 292 8.43 -15.24 -39.54
N LYS A 293 8.59 -16.56 -39.58
CA LYS A 293 7.84 -17.51 -38.78
C LYS A 293 8.25 -17.44 -37.33
N ASP A 294 9.53 -17.37 -37.06
CA ASP A 294 10.09 -17.30 -35.72
C ASP A 294 10.35 -15.85 -35.27
N ARG A 295 10.02 -14.87 -36.13
CA ARG A 295 10.27 -13.44 -35.92
C ARG A 295 11.71 -13.13 -35.53
N LEU A 296 12.65 -13.78 -36.24
CA LEU A 296 14.08 -13.65 -35.98
C LEU A 296 14.78 -13.02 -37.18
N ALA A 297 15.70 -12.11 -36.89
CA ALA A 297 16.61 -11.57 -37.89
C ALA A 297 18.05 -11.85 -37.43
N THR A 298 18.86 -12.53 -38.28
CA THR A 298 20.23 -12.94 -37.94
C THR A 298 21.22 -12.40 -38.96
N LEU A 299 22.34 -11.89 -38.48
CA LEU A 299 23.43 -11.40 -39.36
C LEU A 299 24.16 -12.57 -40.00
N THR A 300 24.63 -12.35 -41.22
CA THR A 300 25.61 -13.21 -41.88
C THR A 300 27.04 -12.77 -41.52
N GLU A 301 28.05 -13.56 -41.87
CA GLU A 301 29.45 -13.17 -41.67
C GLU A 301 29.77 -11.85 -42.39
N ASP A 302 29.26 -11.66 -43.61
CA ASP A 302 29.41 -10.40 -44.38
C ASP A 302 28.76 -9.22 -43.65
N GLY A 303 27.59 -9.44 -43.05
CA GLY A 303 26.87 -8.43 -42.25
C GLY A 303 27.63 -8.03 -41.00
N ILE A 304 28.18 -9.01 -40.28
CA ILE A 304 29.00 -8.76 -39.07
C ILE A 304 30.24 -7.93 -39.45
N ALA A 305 30.99 -8.32 -40.50
CA ALA A 305 32.17 -7.59 -40.91
C ALA A 305 31.86 -6.12 -41.29
N LYS A 306 30.74 -5.87 -41.98
CA LYS A 306 30.29 -4.51 -42.31
C LYS A 306 29.96 -3.68 -41.08
N ILE A 307 29.30 -4.30 -40.08
CA ILE A 307 28.93 -3.60 -38.83
C ILE A 307 30.19 -3.28 -38.04
N GLU A 308 31.11 -4.24 -37.87
CA GLU A 308 32.39 -4.05 -37.16
C GLU A 308 33.19 -2.89 -37.78
N GLN A 309 33.26 -2.83 -39.11
CA GLN A 309 33.86 -1.70 -39.80
C GLN A 309 33.14 -0.38 -39.57
N ALA A 310 31.79 -0.39 -39.59
CA ALA A 310 30.98 0.84 -39.42
C ALA A 310 31.01 1.41 -37.99
N ILE A 311 31.17 0.57 -36.99
CA ILE A 311 31.33 0.99 -35.59
C ILE A 311 32.79 1.30 -35.23
N GLY A 312 33.75 1.06 -36.15
CA GLY A 312 35.15 1.42 -35.99
C GLY A 312 35.93 0.46 -35.12
N LEU A 313 35.63 -0.83 -35.14
CA LEU A 313 36.44 -1.85 -34.50
C LEU A 313 37.76 -2.05 -35.27
N SER A 314 38.86 -2.23 -34.55
CA SER A 314 40.17 -2.50 -35.10
C SER A 314 40.29 -3.93 -35.64
N ALA A 315 41.21 -4.18 -36.56
CA ALA A 315 41.47 -5.52 -37.08
C ALA A 315 41.84 -6.48 -35.92
N GLY A 316 41.06 -7.54 -35.77
CA GLY A 316 41.22 -8.53 -34.69
C GLY A 316 40.30 -8.35 -33.48
N GLN A 317 39.46 -7.31 -33.45
CA GLN A 317 38.39 -7.15 -32.47
C GLN A 317 37.08 -7.62 -33.08
N SER A 318 36.26 -8.30 -32.29
CA SER A 318 34.92 -8.73 -32.71
C SER A 318 33.83 -7.99 -31.93
N LEU A 319 32.67 -7.85 -32.55
CA LEU A 319 31.47 -7.36 -31.92
C LEU A 319 31.05 -8.21 -30.68
N TYR A 320 31.37 -9.50 -30.74
CA TYR A 320 31.05 -10.48 -29.69
C TYR A 320 32.14 -10.63 -28.63
N ASP A 321 33.20 -9.82 -28.68
CA ASP A 321 34.17 -9.77 -27.60
C ASP A 321 33.56 -9.22 -26.30
N PRO A 322 34.04 -9.67 -25.14
CA PRO A 322 33.51 -9.21 -23.84
C PRO A 322 33.42 -7.68 -23.69
N GLU A 323 34.39 -6.96 -24.29
CA GLU A 323 34.46 -5.49 -24.28
C GLU A 323 33.35 -4.81 -25.11
N ASN A 324 32.78 -5.52 -26.09
CA ASN A 324 31.76 -5.01 -26.99
C ASN A 324 30.36 -5.59 -26.69
N PHE A 325 30.25 -6.54 -25.74
CA PHE A 325 29.02 -7.25 -25.44
C PHE A 325 27.84 -6.30 -25.06
N GLU A 326 28.13 -5.19 -24.40
CA GLU A 326 27.14 -4.17 -24.08
C GLU A 326 26.49 -3.54 -25.32
N LYS A 327 27.10 -3.61 -26.48
CA LYS A 327 26.58 -3.03 -27.73
C LYS A 327 25.64 -3.99 -28.48
N THR A 328 25.75 -5.28 -28.23
CA THR A 328 25.01 -6.34 -28.96
C THR A 328 23.48 -6.16 -28.86
N PRO A 329 22.88 -5.84 -27.71
CA PRO A 329 21.42 -5.63 -27.60
C PRO A 329 20.90 -4.46 -28.47
N TYR A 330 21.70 -3.39 -28.62
CA TYR A 330 21.32 -2.24 -29.47
C TYR A 330 21.32 -2.63 -30.95
N LEU A 331 22.29 -3.44 -31.38
CA LEU A 331 22.36 -3.94 -32.73
C LEU A 331 21.22 -4.92 -33.05
N ASP A 332 20.97 -5.87 -32.16
CA ASP A 332 19.91 -6.86 -32.34
C ASP A 332 18.53 -6.17 -32.43
N ASN A 333 18.28 -5.20 -31.57
CA ASN A 333 17.06 -4.43 -31.62
C ASN A 333 16.96 -3.55 -32.88
N ALA A 334 18.06 -2.93 -33.33
CA ALA A 334 18.07 -2.16 -34.55
C ALA A 334 17.83 -3.06 -35.79
N LEU A 335 18.39 -4.25 -35.81
CA LEU A 335 18.16 -5.22 -36.88
C LEU A 335 16.71 -5.72 -36.87
N ARG A 336 16.17 -6.09 -35.71
CA ARG A 336 14.76 -6.49 -35.56
C ARG A 336 13.82 -5.38 -35.99
N ALA A 337 14.04 -4.15 -35.52
CA ALA A 337 13.25 -3.00 -35.90
C ALA A 337 13.25 -2.72 -37.40
N HIS A 338 14.42 -2.90 -38.06
CA HIS A 338 14.58 -2.69 -39.49
C HIS A 338 13.93 -3.80 -40.33
N ALA A 339 14.18 -5.07 -39.98
CA ALA A 339 13.83 -6.22 -40.79
C ALA A 339 12.39 -6.73 -40.52
N LEU A 340 11.86 -6.62 -39.33
CA LEU A 340 10.63 -7.27 -38.90
C LEU A 340 9.45 -6.32 -38.62
N TYR A 341 9.73 -5.07 -38.27
CA TYR A 341 8.69 -4.11 -37.88
C TYR A 341 8.52 -3.02 -38.94
N HIS A 342 7.32 -2.89 -39.46
CA HIS A 342 7.00 -2.00 -40.60
C HIS A 342 6.02 -0.91 -40.20
N LEU A 343 6.29 0.32 -40.69
CA LEU A 343 5.39 1.45 -40.57
C LEU A 343 4.03 1.10 -41.20
N ASP A 344 2.96 1.62 -40.63
CA ASP A 344 1.55 1.41 -41.03
C ASP A 344 1.03 -0.02 -40.88
N ARG A 345 1.86 -0.96 -40.41
CA ARG A 345 1.46 -2.35 -40.11
C ARG A 345 1.60 -2.64 -38.61
N ASP A 346 2.80 -2.52 -38.09
CA ASP A 346 3.12 -2.87 -36.69
C ASP A 346 3.11 -1.63 -35.77
N TYR A 347 3.29 -0.47 -36.34
CA TYR A 347 3.25 0.82 -35.65
C TYR A 347 2.97 1.97 -36.64
N ILE A 348 2.57 3.12 -36.08
CA ILE A 348 2.48 4.40 -36.81
C ILE A 348 3.35 5.44 -36.12
N VAL A 349 3.71 6.51 -36.86
CA VAL A 349 4.35 7.69 -36.30
C VAL A 349 3.35 8.83 -36.34
N LYS A 350 3.00 9.37 -35.16
CA LYS A 350 2.08 10.50 -35.02
C LYS A 350 2.60 11.46 -33.94
N ASP A 351 2.55 12.75 -34.23
CA ASP A 351 2.97 13.81 -33.33
C ASP A 351 4.40 13.66 -32.78
N GLY A 352 5.30 13.00 -33.54
CA GLY A 352 6.68 12.73 -33.15
C GLY A 352 6.84 11.53 -32.22
N GLU A 353 5.83 10.70 -32.06
CA GLU A 353 5.82 9.49 -31.25
C GLU A 353 5.49 8.25 -32.08
N VAL A 354 6.12 7.12 -31.73
CA VAL A 354 5.79 5.79 -32.25
C VAL A 354 4.62 5.22 -31.45
N ILE A 355 3.54 4.86 -32.12
CA ILE A 355 2.35 4.26 -31.51
C ILE A 355 2.17 2.84 -32.07
N ILE A 356 2.08 1.85 -31.20
CA ILE A 356 1.90 0.44 -31.59
C ILE A 356 0.52 0.24 -32.21
N VAL A 357 0.46 -0.56 -33.29
CA VAL A 357 -0.78 -1.07 -33.87
C VAL A 357 -0.96 -2.51 -33.40
N ASP A 358 -2.11 -2.81 -32.82
CA ASP A 358 -2.44 -4.17 -32.40
C ASP A 358 -2.64 -5.09 -33.61
N GLU A 359 -1.90 -6.17 -33.67
CA GLU A 359 -1.86 -7.09 -34.83
C GLU A 359 -3.22 -7.72 -35.15
N PHE A 360 -4.06 -7.94 -34.13
CA PHE A 360 -5.33 -8.63 -34.28
C PHE A 360 -6.51 -7.68 -34.55
N THR A 361 -6.49 -6.52 -33.91
CA THR A 361 -7.63 -5.58 -33.93
C THR A 361 -7.37 -4.34 -34.79
N GLY A 362 -6.11 -4.09 -35.19
CA GLY A 362 -5.70 -2.87 -35.88
C GLY A 362 -5.85 -1.58 -35.06
N ARG A 363 -6.10 -1.69 -33.74
CA ARG A 363 -6.27 -0.53 -32.86
C ARG A 363 -4.94 0.06 -32.44
N LEU A 364 -4.93 1.39 -32.31
CA LEU A 364 -3.78 2.10 -31.79
C LEU A 364 -3.68 1.92 -30.28
N MET A 365 -2.52 1.48 -29.81
CA MET A 365 -2.23 1.19 -28.42
C MET A 365 -1.47 2.36 -27.80
N HIS A 366 -2.16 3.46 -27.51
CA HIS A 366 -1.56 4.63 -26.87
C HIS A 366 -0.96 4.29 -25.49
N GLY A 367 0.22 4.85 -25.21
CA GLY A 367 0.92 4.66 -23.94
C GLY A 367 1.59 3.29 -23.75
N ARG A 368 1.41 2.34 -24.68
CA ARG A 368 2.16 1.08 -24.69
C ARG A 368 3.43 1.20 -25.50
N ARG A 369 4.48 0.49 -25.07
CA ARG A 369 5.79 0.44 -25.72
C ARG A 369 6.21 -1.02 -25.91
N PHE A 370 6.97 -1.32 -26.98
CA PHE A 370 7.67 -2.60 -27.07
C PHE A 370 8.77 -2.66 -26.00
N SER A 371 8.98 -3.84 -25.42
CA SER A 371 9.96 -4.08 -24.36
C SER A 371 11.40 -4.23 -24.89
N GLU A 372 12.34 -4.27 -23.95
CA GLU A 372 13.74 -4.65 -24.18
C GLU A 372 14.49 -3.77 -25.19
N GLY A 373 14.18 -2.47 -25.26
CA GLY A 373 14.89 -1.55 -26.17
C GLY A 373 14.38 -1.54 -27.62
N LEU A 374 13.45 -2.42 -27.98
CA LEU A 374 12.91 -2.49 -29.35
C LEU A 374 12.14 -1.21 -29.73
N HIS A 375 11.38 -0.62 -28.79
CA HIS A 375 10.66 0.62 -29.08
C HIS A 375 11.61 1.77 -29.40
N GLN A 376 12.70 1.89 -28.63
CA GLN A 376 13.77 2.86 -28.86
C GLN A 376 14.46 2.65 -30.21
N ALA A 377 14.68 1.39 -30.59
CA ALA A 377 15.24 1.06 -31.89
C ALA A 377 14.31 1.47 -33.06
N ILE A 378 12.99 1.34 -32.88
CA ILE A 378 11.99 1.80 -33.87
C ILE A 378 11.97 3.34 -33.88
N GLU A 379 11.98 4.02 -32.72
CA GLU A 379 12.08 5.47 -32.64
C GLU A 379 13.33 6.00 -33.39
N ALA A 380 14.47 5.34 -33.18
CA ALA A 380 15.72 5.66 -33.88
C ALA A 380 15.64 5.38 -35.39
N LYS A 381 14.98 4.29 -35.79
CA LYS A 381 14.74 3.93 -37.20
C LYS A 381 13.94 5.02 -37.92
N GLU A 382 12.89 5.53 -37.29
CA GLU A 382 12.00 6.56 -37.85
C GLU A 382 12.55 7.98 -37.66
N GLY A 383 13.66 8.14 -36.94
CA GLY A 383 14.29 9.45 -36.71
C GLY A 383 13.50 10.35 -35.76
N VAL A 384 12.61 9.80 -34.96
CA VAL A 384 11.93 10.52 -33.88
C VAL A 384 12.80 10.54 -32.63
N ARG A 385 12.45 11.34 -31.65
CA ARG A 385 13.21 11.42 -30.40
C ARG A 385 13.16 10.09 -29.67
N VAL A 386 14.31 9.46 -29.46
CA VAL A 386 14.42 8.23 -28.67
C VAL A 386 14.11 8.55 -27.20
N GLN A 387 13.04 7.97 -26.70
CA GLN A 387 12.66 8.11 -25.29
C GLN A 387 13.36 7.02 -24.47
N ARG A 388 13.83 7.41 -23.28
CA ARG A 388 14.47 6.47 -22.36
C ARG A 388 13.47 5.44 -21.86
N GLU A 389 13.92 4.21 -21.72
CA GLU A 389 13.11 3.15 -21.13
C GLU A 389 12.92 3.39 -19.62
N SER A 390 11.72 3.11 -19.15
CA SER A 390 11.40 3.14 -17.71
C SER A 390 11.73 1.77 -17.14
N LEU A 391 12.76 1.70 -16.30
CA LEU A 391 13.12 0.48 -15.59
C LEU A 391 12.29 0.40 -14.29
N THR A 392 11.58 -0.70 -14.08
CA THR A 392 10.92 -0.94 -12.78
C THR A 392 11.98 -1.25 -11.73
N LEU A 393 12.14 -0.33 -10.76
CA LEU A 393 13.12 -0.46 -9.69
C LEU A 393 12.57 -1.25 -8.51
N ALA A 394 11.31 -1.03 -8.14
CA ALA A 394 10.65 -1.71 -7.05
C ALA A 394 9.15 -1.81 -7.30
N THR A 395 8.55 -2.90 -6.85
CA THR A 395 7.10 -3.09 -6.93
C THR A 395 6.58 -3.92 -5.76
N ILE A 396 5.38 -3.60 -5.29
CA ILE A 396 4.63 -4.39 -4.31
C ILE A 396 3.13 -4.19 -4.53
N THR A 397 2.32 -5.21 -4.28
CA THR A 397 0.85 -5.08 -4.23
C THR A 397 0.40 -4.69 -2.82
N PHE A 398 -0.78 -4.06 -2.69
CA PHE A 398 -1.36 -3.80 -1.36
C PHE A 398 -1.53 -5.09 -0.56
N GLN A 399 -1.99 -6.17 -1.22
CA GLN A 399 -2.11 -7.49 -0.59
C GLN A 399 -0.83 -7.94 0.09
N ASN A 400 0.31 -7.86 -0.60
CA ASN A 400 1.58 -8.29 -0.05
C ASN A 400 2.08 -7.35 1.05
N TYR A 401 1.89 -6.03 0.88
CA TYR A 401 2.29 -5.05 1.87
C TYR A 401 1.55 -5.25 3.20
N PHE A 402 0.21 -5.29 3.18
CA PHE A 402 -0.57 -5.39 4.42
C PHE A 402 -0.42 -6.74 5.14
N ARG A 403 -0.05 -7.81 4.42
CA ARG A 403 0.29 -9.11 5.04
C ARG A 403 1.56 -9.10 5.88
N MET A 404 2.39 -8.06 5.79
CA MET A 404 3.61 -7.94 6.58
C MET A 404 3.38 -7.38 7.98
N TYR A 405 2.22 -6.79 8.25
CA TYR A 405 1.91 -6.32 9.59
C TYR A 405 1.80 -7.49 10.57
N GLU A 406 2.42 -7.34 11.74
CA GLU A 406 2.32 -8.32 12.82
C GLU A 406 0.86 -8.48 13.28
N LYS A 407 0.14 -7.37 13.37
CA LYS A 407 -1.28 -7.33 13.68
C LYS A 407 -2.02 -6.38 12.71
N LEU A 408 -2.91 -6.96 11.93
CA LEU A 408 -3.75 -6.25 10.97
C LEU A 408 -5.20 -6.28 11.43
N ALA A 409 -5.90 -5.16 11.33
CA ALA A 409 -7.33 -5.03 11.58
C ALA A 409 -7.97 -4.19 10.49
N GLY A 410 -9.28 -4.25 10.38
CA GLY A 410 -10.00 -3.44 9.39
C GLY A 410 -11.39 -3.05 9.86
N MET A 411 -11.95 -2.02 9.24
CA MET A 411 -13.32 -1.58 9.50
C MET A 411 -14.00 -1.15 8.20
N THR A 412 -15.25 -1.54 8.03
CA THR A 412 -16.11 -1.13 6.92
C THR A 412 -17.58 -1.39 7.28
N GLY A 413 -18.51 -0.99 6.42
CA GLY A 413 -19.94 -1.29 6.54
C GLY A 413 -20.39 -2.57 5.84
N THR A 414 -19.52 -3.22 5.06
CA THR A 414 -19.87 -4.25 4.04
C THR A 414 -18.97 -5.47 4.02
N ALA A 415 -18.21 -5.76 5.10
CA ALA A 415 -17.20 -6.82 5.10
C ALA A 415 -17.75 -8.25 5.04
N LYS A 416 -18.99 -8.48 5.47
CA LYS A 416 -19.54 -9.85 5.63
C LYS A 416 -19.64 -10.62 4.33
N THR A 417 -19.85 -9.94 3.22
CA THR A 417 -19.91 -10.56 1.89
C THR A 417 -18.57 -11.16 1.46
N GLU A 418 -17.46 -10.55 1.89
CA GLU A 418 -16.09 -10.92 1.52
C GLU A 418 -15.35 -11.69 2.64
N GLU A 419 -16.07 -12.16 3.66
CA GLU A 419 -15.48 -12.84 4.85
C GLU A 419 -14.59 -14.02 4.47
N GLU A 420 -14.98 -14.79 3.46
CA GLU A 420 -14.22 -15.95 2.99
C GLU A 420 -12.86 -15.54 2.39
N GLU A 421 -12.84 -14.46 1.62
CA GLU A 421 -11.63 -13.93 0.99
C GLU A 421 -10.70 -13.30 2.03
N PHE A 422 -11.22 -12.51 2.96
CA PHE A 422 -10.44 -12.00 4.10
C PHE A 422 -9.81 -13.14 4.91
N GLY A 423 -10.55 -14.22 5.17
CA GLY A 423 -10.04 -15.39 5.86
C GLY A 423 -8.93 -16.12 5.11
N LYS A 424 -9.10 -16.34 3.81
CA LYS A 424 -8.13 -17.07 2.98
C LYS A 424 -6.82 -16.30 2.73
N ILE A 425 -6.92 -14.99 2.49
CA ILE A 425 -5.77 -14.18 2.05
C ILE A 425 -5.01 -13.61 3.24
N TYR A 426 -5.74 -13.05 4.22
CA TYR A 426 -5.16 -12.28 5.33
C TYR A 426 -5.28 -12.98 6.69
N ASN A 427 -5.98 -14.11 6.77
CA ASN A 427 -6.36 -14.77 8.02
C ASN A 427 -7.16 -13.84 8.96
N LEU A 428 -7.97 -12.95 8.38
CA LEU A 428 -8.82 -12.02 9.09
C LEU A 428 -10.25 -12.57 9.20
N GLU A 429 -10.81 -12.52 10.40
CA GLU A 429 -12.21 -12.84 10.66
C GLU A 429 -13.05 -11.56 10.61
N VAL A 430 -14.33 -11.71 10.29
CA VAL A 430 -15.29 -10.59 10.26
C VAL A 430 -16.26 -10.71 11.43
N THR A 431 -16.35 -9.65 12.24
CA THR A 431 -17.30 -9.54 13.35
C THR A 431 -18.30 -8.43 13.05
N SER A 432 -19.57 -8.78 12.88
CA SER A 432 -20.62 -7.78 12.69
C SER A 432 -21.05 -7.18 14.03
N ILE A 433 -20.89 -5.87 14.16
CA ILE A 433 -21.23 -5.11 15.37
C ILE A 433 -22.66 -4.59 15.25
N PRO A 434 -23.52 -4.79 16.27
CA PRO A 434 -24.87 -4.24 16.25
C PRO A 434 -24.86 -2.72 16.27
N THR A 435 -25.87 -2.09 15.67
CA THR A 435 -26.05 -0.63 15.72
C THR A 435 -26.44 -0.20 17.14
N HIS A 436 -26.04 1.03 17.54
CA HIS A 436 -26.39 1.58 18.85
C HIS A 436 -27.91 1.70 19.05
N LYS A 437 -28.63 2.11 18.01
CA LYS A 437 -30.08 2.18 17.98
C LYS A 437 -30.64 1.33 16.86
N ALA A 438 -31.83 0.77 17.05
CA ALA A 438 -32.50 0.03 16.00
C ALA A 438 -32.69 0.90 14.75
N VAL A 439 -32.44 0.30 13.57
CA VAL A 439 -32.65 0.99 12.29
C VAL A 439 -34.16 1.15 12.09
N VAL A 440 -34.63 2.39 12.04
CA VAL A 440 -36.07 2.74 11.85
C VAL A 440 -36.38 3.19 10.41
N ARG A 441 -35.37 3.22 9.54
CA ARG A 441 -35.56 3.50 8.12
C ARG A 441 -35.96 2.20 7.39
N ALA A 442 -37.07 2.27 6.67
CA ALA A 442 -37.52 1.20 5.78
C ALA A 442 -36.68 1.20 4.49
#